data_b830203ba8501ba7cb42fcbdbaab6c3f
#
_entry.id   b830203ba8501ba7cb42fcbdbaab6c3f
#
_cell.length_a   1.000
_cell.length_b   1.000
_cell.length_c   1.000
_cell.angle_alpha   90.00
_cell.angle_beta   90.00
_cell.angle_gamma   90.00
#
_symmetry.space_group_name_H-M   'P 1'
#
loop_
_entity.id
_entity.type
_entity.pdbx_description
1 polymer ?
#
loop_
_entity_poly.entity_id
_entity_poly.type
_entity_poly.pdbx_seq_one_letter_code
_entity_poly.pdbx_strand_id
1 'polypeptide(L)'
;EGTAAGKKDVRYPLSRSFYLVWNGKLNSVEEEFLRYIRSAGQEIVGQSYVTVSKQNSFLSLKPKGKITITGSTSVGPLLECLAEEYMKQNPKASIKVTQTDSGNGINQTIQGKCDMGMSSRELRDPEKELLNYEVIARDEIAVIVNAANPLNDITMDQLEAIYTGKTTEWKAIYR
;
A
#
# COMPACT_ATOMS: atom_id res chain seq x y z
N GLU A 1 2.50 -21.10 12.79
CA GLU A 1 2.44 -21.13 11.31
C GLU A 1 1.00 -20.83 10.91
N GLY A 2 0.69 -19.55 10.72
CA GLY A 2 -0.61 -19.11 10.23
C GLY A 2 -0.67 -19.40 8.73
N THR A 3 -1.47 -20.38 8.34
CA THR A 3 -1.82 -20.59 6.95
C THR A 3 -2.72 -19.45 6.47
N ALA A 4 -2.13 -18.39 5.95
CA ALA A 4 -2.83 -17.45 5.10
C ALA A 4 -3.07 -18.10 3.72
N ALA A 5 -3.84 -19.17 3.69
CA ALA A 5 -4.32 -19.83 2.48
C ALA A 5 -5.73 -19.33 2.16
N GLY A 6 -5.95 -18.03 2.19
CA GLY A 6 -7.13 -17.43 1.59
C GLY A 6 -6.81 -17.06 0.15
N LYS A 7 -7.59 -17.53 -0.82
CA LYS A 7 -7.63 -16.88 -2.13
C LYS A 7 -7.80 -15.39 -1.87
N LYS A 8 -6.90 -14.57 -2.42
CA LYS A 8 -6.97 -13.10 -2.38
C LYS A 8 -8.29 -12.65 -3.01
N ASP A 9 -9.36 -12.68 -2.23
CA ASP A 9 -10.70 -12.30 -2.70
C ASP A 9 -10.80 -10.78 -2.65
N VAL A 10 -11.18 -10.17 -3.77
CA VAL A 10 -11.42 -8.72 -3.90
C VAL A 10 -12.51 -8.23 -2.92
N ARG A 11 -13.24 -9.15 -2.28
CA ARG A 11 -14.33 -8.90 -1.32
C ARG A 11 -13.94 -9.02 0.14
N TYR A 12 -12.64 -9.22 0.47
CA TYR A 12 -12.24 -9.28 1.87
C TYR A 12 -12.48 -7.92 2.55
N PRO A 13 -13.36 -7.85 3.59
CA PRO A 13 -13.85 -6.58 4.11
C PRO A 13 -12.80 -5.77 4.86
N LEU A 14 -11.78 -6.42 5.43
CA LEU A 14 -10.68 -5.76 6.14
C LEU A 14 -9.49 -5.50 5.19
N SER A 15 -9.75 -4.97 4.03
CA SER A 15 -8.72 -4.57 3.09
C SER A 15 -8.59 -3.05 3.02
N ARG A 16 -7.36 -2.59 2.78
CA ARG A 16 -7.06 -1.18 2.53
C ARG A 16 -6.18 -1.04 1.30
N SER A 17 -6.37 0.02 0.55
CA SER A 17 -5.53 0.32 -0.61
C SER A 17 -4.28 1.08 -0.18
N PHE A 18 -3.17 0.80 -0.85
CA PHE A 18 -1.94 1.56 -0.79
C PHE A 18 -1.88 2.49 -1.99
N TYR A 19 -1.65 3.76 -1.73
CA TYR A 19 -1.67 4.83 -2.71
C TYR A 19 -0.29 5.46 -2.88
N LEU A 20 0.06 5.77 -4.12
CA LEU A 20 1.00 6.83 -4.44
C LEU A 20 0.23 8.06 -4.88
N VAL A 21 0.69 9.23 -4.44
CA VAL A 21 0.09 10.52 -4.76
C VAL A 21 1.16 11.48 -5.29
N TRP A 22 0.78 12.39 -6.17
CA TRP A 22 1.69 13.41 -6.71
C TRP A 22 0.93 14.67 -7.13
N ASN A 23 1.65 15.78 -7.22
CA ASN A 23 1.08 17.06 -7.60
C ASN A 23 1.49 17.40 -9.06
N GLY A 24 0.51 17.82 -9.87
CA GLY A 24 0.75 18.25 -11.26
C GLY A 24 1.22 17.13 -12.20
N LYS A 25 2.22 17.45 -13.05
CA LYS A 25 2.77 16.52 -14.04
C LYS A 25 3.95 15.76 -13.46
N LEU A 26 3.99 14.46 -13.74
CA LEU A 26 5.13 13.61 -13.42
C LEU A 26 6.35 13.96 -14.28
N ASN A 27 7.54 13.88 -13.71
CA ASN A 27 8.77 13.86 -14.47
C ASN A 27 9.05 12.46 -15.07
N SER A 28 10.04 12.35 -15.92
CA SER A 28 10.34 11.09 -16.64
C SER A 28 10.71 9.91 -15.73
N VAL A 29 11.30 10.16 -14.56
CA VAL A 29 11.63 9.10 -13.58
C VAL A 29 10.37 8.64 -12.85
N GLU A 30 9.53 9.58 -12.44
CA GLU A 30 8.26 9.29 -11.77
C GLU A 30 7.31 8.50 -12.69
N GLU A 31 7.17 8.94 -13.94
CA GLU A 31 6.36 8.22 -14.94
C GLU A 31 6.86 6.79 -15.16
N GLU A 32 8.19 6.64 -15.32
CA GLU A 32 8.76 5.32 -15.54
C GLU A 32 8.65 4.43 -14.29
N PHE A 33 8.82 4.99 -13.10
CA PHE A 33 8.67 4.24 -11.86
C PHE A 33 7.23 3.77 -11.65
N LEU A 34 6.23 4.62 -11.91
CA LEU A 34 4.82 4.20 -11.90
C LEU A 34 4.54 3.11 -12.94
N ARG A 35 5.08 3.25 -14.16
CA ARG A 35 4.96 2.21 -15.19
C ARG A 35 5.59 0.88 -14.76
N TYR A 36 6.74 0.93 -14.06
CA TYR A 36 7.37 -0.25 -13.47
C TYR A 36 6.47 -0.88 -12.41
N ILE A 37 5.94 -0.10 -11.48
CA ILE A 37 5.02 -0.59 -10.42
C ILE A 37 3.79 -1.28 -11.04
N ARG A 38 3.20 -0.70 -12.09
CA ARG A 38 2.02 -1.26 -12.81
C ARG A 38 2.31 -2.53 -13.59
N SER A 39 3.56 -2.88 -13.81
CA SER A 39 3.99 -4.01 -14.65
C SER A 39 4.82 -5.02 -13.88
N ALA A 40 6.13 -5.05 -14.06
CA ALA A 40 7.02 -6.02 -13.40
C ALA A 40 7.03 -5.88 -11.87
N GLY A 41 6.84 -4.67 -11.34
CA GLY A 41 6.73 -4.44 -9.90
C GLY A 41 5.58 -5.18 -9.21
N GLN A 42 4.54 -5.58 -9.95
CA GLN A 42 3.45 -6.38 -9.39
C GLN A 42 3.87 -7.80 -8.96
N GLU A 43 5.01 -8.29 -9.42
CA GLU A 43 5.62 -9.52 -8.92
C GLU A 43 6.03 -9.34 -7.45
N ILE A 44 6.65 -8.22 -7.11
CA ILE A 44 7.04 -7.87 -5.74
C ILE A 44 5.78 -7.65 -4.88
N VAL A 45 4.81 -6.90 -5.40
CA VAL A 45 3.53 -6.70 -4.71
C VAL A 45 2.89 -8.04 -4.36
N GLY A 46 2.85 -8.97 -5.32
CA GLY A 46 2.21 -10.29 -5.16
C GLY A 46 2.86 -11.21 -4.12
N GLN A 47 4.06 -10.91 -3.62
CA GLN A 47 4.73 -11.70 -2.58
C GLN A 47 4.05 -11.54 -1.21
N SER A 48 3.50 -10.37 -0.92
CA SER A 48 2.94 -10.05 0.41
C SER A 48 1.60 -9.31 0.38
N TYR A 49 1.19 -8.80 -0.77
CA TYR A 49 0.00 -7.98 -0.95
C TYR A 49 -0.86 -8.47 -2.12
N VAL A 50 -2.07 -7.93 -2.24
CA VAL A 50 -2.93 -8.17 -3.39
C VAL A 50 -2.54 -7.24 -4.53
N THR A 51 -2.27 -7.84 -5.69
CA THR A 51 -1.92 -7.10 -6.91
C THR A 51 -3.12 -6.31 -7.44
N VAL A 52 -2.85 -5.17 -8.07
CA VAL A 52 -3.89 -4.27 -8.63
C VAL A 52 -3.86 -4.19 -10.14
N SER A 53 -2.81 -4.72 -10.76
CA SER A 53 -2.69 -4.84 -12.21
C SER A 53 -1.99 -6.15 -12.61
N LYS A 54 -2.08 -6.48 -13.89
CA LYS A 54 -1.42 -7.69 -14.41
C LYS A 54 0.09 -7.48 -14.44
N GLN A 55 0.82 -8.52 -14.01
CA GLN A 55 2.25 -8.58 -14.20
C GLN A 55 2.57 -8.64 -15.69
N ASN A 56 3.39 -7.72 -16.16
CA ASN A 56 3.87 -7.64 -17.55
C ASN A 56 5.38 -7.39 -17.56
N SER A 57 6.02 -7.68 -18.68
CA SER A 57 7.42 -7.34 -18.88
C SER A 57 7.64 -5.82 -18.80
N PHE A 58 8.78 -5.43 -18.27
CA PHE A 58 9.18 -4.03 -18.17
C PHE A 58 10.57 -3.85 -18.79
N LEU A 59 10.70 -2.83 -19.61
CA LEU A 59 11.98 -2.37 -20.15
C LEU A 59 12.19 -0.91 -19.76
N SER A 60 13.25 -0.62 -19.03
CA SER A 60 13.59 0.74 -18.66
C SER A 60 14.17 1.52 -19.84
N LEU A 61 13.69 2.75 -20.03
CA LEU A 61 14.26 3.75 -20.94
C LEU A 61 15.42 4.50 -20.28
N LYS A 62 15.70 4.21 -19.02
CA LYS A 62 16.80 4.76 -18.18
C LYS A 62 16.79 6.28 -18.08
N PRO A 63 15.65 6.92 -17.76
CA PRO A 63 15.63 8.36 -17.48
C PRO A 63 16.54 8.66 -16.29
N LYS A 64 17.23 9.81 -16.37
CA LYS A 64 18.12 10.27 -15.31
C LYS A 64 17.40 11.24 -14.40
N GLY A 65 17.48 11.01 -13.09
CA GLY A 65 16.93 11.96 -12.11
C GLY A 65 16.92 11.40 -10.70
N LYS A 66 16.42 12.23 -9.80
CA LYS A 66 16.24 11.89 -8.40
C LYS A 66 14.80 12.19 -8.04
N ILE A 67 14.16 11.30 -7.28
CA ILE A 67 12.84 11.52 -6.72
C ILE A 67 12.82 11.15 -5.23
N THR A 68 12.00 11.85 -4.48
CA THR A 68 11.75 11.63 -3.05
C THR A 68 10.31 11.21 -2.83
N ILE A 69 10.12 10.14 -2.07
CA ILE A 69 8.80 9.62 -1.73
C ILE A 69 8.68 9.62 -0.21
N THR A 70 7.61 10.22 0.32
CA THR A 70 7.43 10.36 1.77
C THR A 70 6.03 9.93 2.19
N GLY A 71 5.88 9.31 3.36
CA GLY A 71 4.56 9.03 3.93
C GLY A 71 4.46 7.74 4.74
N SER A 72 3.38 7.02 4.54
CA SER A 72 2.93 5.89 5.35
C SER A 72 4.01 4.84 5.64
N THR A 73 4.23 4.55 6.93
CA THR A 73 5.09 3.45 7.40
C THR A 73 4.59 2.07 6.95
N SER A 74 3.30 1.90 6.69
CA SER A 74 2.75 0.65 6.19
C SER A 74 3.06 0.40 4.71
N VAL A 75 3.21 1.47 3.93
CA VAL A 75 3.53 1.41 2.49
C VAL A 75 5.04 1.40 2.26
N GLY A 76 5.80 2.02 3.16
CA GLY A 76 7.24 2.22 3.05
C GLY A 76 8.02 0.97 2.66
N PRO A 77 7.91 -0.16 3.39
CA PRO A 77 8.66 -1.37 3.07
C PRO A 77 8.42 -1.89 1.64
N LEU A 78 7.18 -1.83 1.16
CA LEU A 78 6.87 -2.20 -0.23
C LEU A 78 7.54 -1.26 -1.22
N LEU A 79 7.47 0.06 -0.99
CA LEU A 79 8.07 1.04 -1.90
C LEU A 79 9.59 1.01 -1.88
N GLU A 80 10.22 0.72 -0.75
CA GLU A 80 11.66 0.51 -0.66
C GLU A 80 12.09 -0.67 -1.57
N CYS A 81 11.42 -1.82 -1.45
CA CYS A 81 11.69 -2.97 -2.33
C CYS A 81 11.47 -2.65 -3.82
N LEU A 82 10.36 -1.98 -4.15
CA LEU A 82 10.06 -1.59 -5.52
C LEU A 82 11.09 -0.60 -6.08
N ALA A 83 11.52 0.37 -5.28
CA ALA A 83 12.52 1.35 -5.66
C ALA A 83 13.90 0.72 -5.86
N GLU A 84 14.32 -0.18 -4.99
CA GLU A 84 15.57 -0.90 -5.10
C GLU A 84 15.63 -1.74 -6.38
N GLU A 85 14.60 -2.53 -6.66
CA GLU A 85 14.55 -3.36 -7.87
C GLU A 85 14.45 -2.53 -9.15
N TYR A 86 13.72 -1.42 -9.12
CA TYR A 86 13.70 -0.47 -10.25
C TYR A 86 15.07 0.16 -10.49
N MET A 87 15.78 0.61 -9.45
CA MET A 87 17.12 1.22 -9.59
C MET A 87 18.16 0.22 -10.10
N LYS A 88 18.02 -1.09 -9.88
CA LYS A 88 18.87 -2.10 -10.53
C LYS A 88 18.69 -2.10 -12.06
N GLN A 89 17.47 -1.89 -12.53
CA GLN A 89 17.18 -1.80 -13.97
C GLN A 89 17.50 -0.42 -14.56
N ASN A 90 17.41 0.64 -13.73
CA ASN A 90 17.76 2.01 -14.09
C ASN A 90 18.78 2.64 -13.12
N PRO A 91 20.09 2.35 -13.27
CA PRO A 91 21.13 2.94 -12.41
C PRO A 91 21.29 4.46 -12.53
N LYS A 92 20.60 5.11 -13.48
CA LYS A 92 20.62 6.57 -13.64
C LYS A 92 19.57 7.29 -12.79
N ALA A 93 18.61 6.53 -12.23
CA ALA A 93 17.61 7.05 -11.30
C ALA A 93 18.08 6.87 -9.85
N SER A 94 17.67 7.80 -8.99
CA SER A 94 17.83 7.70 -7.54
C SER A 94 16.48 7.94 -6.88
N ILE A 95 15.96 6.97 -6.17
CA ILE A 95 14.69 7.06 -5.45
C ILE A 95 14.99 6.97 -3.96
N LYS A 96 14.55 7.99 -3.20
CA LYS A 96 14.65 8.01 -1.75
C LYS A 96 13.26 7.87 -1.14
N VAL A 97 13.04 6.83 -0.36
CA VAL A 97 11.81 6.61 0.41
C VAL A 97 12.05 7.06 1.86
N THR A 98 11.10 7.82 2.43
CA THR A 98 11.15 8.28 3.81
C THR A 98 9.82 7.95 4.49
N GLN A 99 9.88 7.14 5.52
CA GLN A 99 8.70 6.71 6.26
C GLN A 99 8.32 7.73 7.34
N THR A 100 7.05 8.14 7.35
CA THR A 100 6.45 9.04 8.33
C THR A 100 5.03 8.56 8.66
N ASP A 101 4.01 9.28 8.26
CA ASP A 101 2.61 8.88 8.27
C ASP A 101 1.91 9.34 6.98
N SER A 102 0.71 8.77 6.69
CA SER A 102 -0.03 9.08 5.47
C SER A 102 -0.40 10.55 5.34
N GLY A 103 -0.79 11.20 6.44
CA GLY A 103 -1.17 12.62 6.44
C GLY A 103 0.02 13.52 6.13
N ASN A 104 1.16 13.25 6.73
CA ASN A 104 2.40 13.99 6.46
C ASN A 104 2.86 13.81 5.01
N GLY A 105 2.84 12.57 4.48
CA GLY A 105 3.18 12.31 3.08
C GLY A 105 2.31 13.11 2.11
N ILE A 106 0.99 13.07 2.29
CA ILE A 106 0.03 13.83 1.50
C ILE A 106 0.31 15.34 1.59
N ASN A 107 0.48 15.87 2.80
CA ASN A 107 0.73 17.30 3.01
C ASN A 107 2.06 17.76 2.39
N GLN A 108 3.12 16.97 2.52
CA GLN A 108 4.41 17.30 1.90
C GLN A 108 4.33 17.32 0.38
N THR A 109 3.56 16.40 -0.21
CA THR A 109 3.33 16.37 -1.67
C THR A 109 2.53 17.61 -2.13
N ILE A 110 1.48 18.00 -1.41
CA ILE A 110 0.72 19.23 -1.70
C ILE A 110 1.63 20.45 -1.66
N GLN A 111 2.54 20.51 -0.69
CA GLN A 111 3.47 21.63 -0.50
C GLN A 111 4.71 21.58 -1.43
N GLY A 112 4.84 20.55 -2.27
CA GLY A 112 6.01 20.36 -3.14
C GLY A 112 7.32 20.10 -2.37
N LYS A 113 7.26 19.59 -1.15
CA LYS A 113 8.43 19.24 -0.32
C LYS A 113 8.96 17.83 -0.59
N CYS A 114 8.18 17.00 -1.24
CA CYS A 114 8.59 15.74 -1.84
C CYS A 114 7.92 15.59 -3.20
N ASP A 115 8.48 14.74 -4.04
CA ASP A 115 8.00 14.55 -5.41
C ASP A 115 6.71 13.70 -5.40
N MET A 116 6.67 12.66 -4.56
CA MET A 116 5.51 11.79 -4.41
C MET A 116 5.22 11.53 -2.93
N GLY A 117 3.95 11.32 -2.60
CA GLY A 117 3.51 10.86 -1.29
C GLY A 117 3.05 9.42 -1.32
N MET A 118 3.11 8.73 -0.18
CA MET A 118 2.55 7.39 -0.02
C MET A 118 1.54 7.34 1.14
N SER A 119 0.40 6.69 0.90
CA SER A 119 -0.71 6.62 1.86
C SER A 119 -1.28 5.20 1.95
N SER A 120 -1.57 4.74 3.17
CA SER A 120 -2.32 3.52 3.47
C SER A 120 -3.77 3.78 3.86
N ARG A 121 -4.25 5.01 3.68
CA ARG A 121 -5.65 5.41 3.81
C ARG A 121 -6.15 6.04 2.53
N GLU A 122 -7.45 6.01 2.35
CA GLU A 122 -8.08 6.76 1.26
C GLU A 122 -7.83 8.25 1.40
N LEU A 123 -7.68 8.93 0.26
CA LEU A 123 -7.57 10.39 0.20
C LEU A 123 -8.93 10.99 0.53
N ARG A 124 -8.93 12.10 1.27
CA ARG A 124 -10.12 12.93 1.52
C ARG A 124 -10.47 13.72 0.26
N ASP A 125 -11.72 14.11 0.12
CA ASP A 125 -12.16 14.82 -1.08
C ASP A 125 -11.32 16.08 -1.40
N PRO A 126 -10.95 16.96 -0.43
CA PRO A 126 -10.05 18.08 -0.73
C PRO A 126 -8.64 17.64 -1.19
N GLU A 127 -8.16 16.49 -0.73
CA GLU A 127 -6.85 15.95 -1.16
C GLU A 127 -6.92 15.41 -2.59
N LYS A 128 -8.06 14.80 -2.98
CA LYS A 128 -8.31 14.30 -4.34
C LYS A 128 -8.43 15.44 -5.37
N GLU A 129 -8.88 16.61 -4.95
CA GLU A 129 -8.95 17.81 -5.82
C GLU A 129 -7.56 18.39 -6.12
N LEU A 130 -6.61 18.23 -5.19
CA LEU A 130 -5.27 18.82 -5.29
C LEU A 130 -4.22 17.87 -5.85
N LEU A 131 -4.43 16.56 -5.75
CA LEU A 131 -3.43 15.54 -6.09
C LEU A 131 -3.96 14.53 -7.08
N ASN A 132 -3.08 14.09 -7.96
CA ASN A 132 -3.26 12.84 -8.67
C ASN A 132 -2.89 11.68 -7.74
N TYR A 133 -3.52 10.53 -7.93
CA TYR A 133 -3.24 9.36 -7.12
C TYR A 133 -3.46 8.07 -7.88
N GLU A 134 -2.81 7.02 -7.40
CA GLU A 134 -2.96 5.69 -7.93
C GLU A 134 -2.86 4.65 -6.82
N VAL A 135 -3.67 3.59 -6.94
CA VAL A 135 -3.58 2.40 -6.09
C VAL A 135 -2.47 1.49 -6.64
N ILE A 136 -1.48 1.19 -5.82
CA ILE A 136 -0.32 0.37 -6.20
C ILE A 136 -0.37 -1.06 -5.66
N ALA A 137 -1.10 -1.27 -4.57
CA ALA A 137 -1.33 -2.56 -3.92
C ALA A 137 -2.58 -2.48 -3.03
N ARG A 138 -3.08 -3.65 -2.59
CA ARG A 138 -4.05 -3.75 -1.49
C ARG A 138 -3.47 -4.61 -0.39
N ASP A 139 -3.67 -4.17 0.84
CA ASP A 139 -3.26 -4.85 2.06
C ASP A 139 -4.50 -5.48 2.71
N GLU A 140 -4.39 -6.72 3.14
CA GLU A 140 -5.45 -7.45 3.84
C GLU A 140 -5.07 -7.57 5.32
N ILE A 141 -5.94 -7.09 6.20
CA ILE A 141 -5.69 -7.08 7.64
C ILE A 141 -6.21 -8.39 8.23
N ALA A 142 -5.30 -9.26 8.66
CA ALA A 142 -5.68 -10.51 9.31
C ALA A 142 -6.05 -10.30 10.78
N VAL A 143 -7.16 -10.89 11.21
CA VAL A 143 -7.50 -11.02 12.63
C VAL A 143 -6.79 -12.24 13.19
N ILE A 144 -5.92 -12.02 14.16
CA ILE A 144 -5.12 -13.08 14.79
C ILE A 144 -5.66 -13.33 16.18
N VAL A 145 -5.92 -14.60 16.50
CA VAL A 145 -6.31 -15.07 17.82
C VAL A 145 -5.35 -16.15 18.32
N ASN A 146 -5.34 -16.40 19.62
CA ASN A 146 -4.53 -17.48 20.20
C ASN A 146 -4.94 -18.83 19.58
N ALA A 147 -3.97 -19.72 19.34
CA ALA A 147 -4.23 -21.04 18.76
C ALA A 147 -5.19 -21.94 19.58
N ALA A 148 -5.29 -21.69 20.88
CA ALA A 148 -6.25 -22.39 21.76
C ALA A 148 -7.67 -21.80 21.69
N ASN A 149 -7.87 -20.69 20.96
CA ASN A 149 -9.18 -20.11 20.77
C ASN A 149 -9.98 -20.96 19.75
N PRO A 150 -11.18 -21.45 20.10
CA PRO A 150 -11.97 -22.30 19.21
C PRO A 150 -12.62 -21.53 18.04
N LEU A 151 -12.41 -20.23 17.94
CA LEU A 151 -13.00 -19.40 16.89
C LEU A 151 -12.32 -19.71 15.54
N ASN A 152 -13.10 -20.13 14.56
CA ASN A 152 -12.64 -20.40 13.20
C ASN A 152 -13.04 -19.29 12.21
N ASP A 153 -14.04 -18.49 12.58
CA ASP A 153 -14.56 -17.40 11.77
C ASP A 153 -15.15 -16.30 12.66
N ILE A 154 -15.16 -15.06 12.17
CA ILE A 154 -15.71 -13.90 12.88
C ILE A 154 -16.39 -12.97 11.89
N THR A 155 -17.59 -12.52 12.22
CA THR A 155 -18.30 -11.52 11.42
C THR A 155 -17.79 -10.11 11.71
N MET A 156 -18.04 -9.17 10.79
CA MET A 156 -17.69 -7.76 11.00
C MET A 156 -18.40 -7.17 12.22
N ASP A 157 -19.68 -7.52 12.44
CA ASP A 157 -20.44 -7.04 13.59
C ASP A 157 -19.87 -7.55 14.92
N GLN A 158 -19.44 -8.82 14.95
CA GLN A 158 -18.77 -9.40 16.12
C GLN A 158 -17.42 -8.71 16.37
N LEU A 159 -16.67 -8.46 15.32
CA LEU A 159 -15.38 -7.75 15.40
C LEU A 159 -15.57 -6.32 15.92
N GLU A 160 -16.53 -5.58 15.38
CA GLU A 160 -16.90 -4.24 15.87
C GLU A 160 -17.31 -4.29 17.35
N ALA A 161 -18.12 -5.27 17.76
CA ALA A 161 -18.56 -5.41 19.13
C ALA A 161 -17.40 -5.65 20.11
N ILE A 162 -16.36 -6.39 19.69
CA ILE A 162 -15.13 -6.60 20.48
C ILE A 162 -14.36 -5.28 20.60
N TYR A 163 -14.05 -4.63 19.48
CA TYR A 163 -13.21 -3.44 19.47
C TYR A 163 -13.87 -2.20 20.11
N THR A 164 -15.21 -2.16 20.13
CA THR A 164 -15.98 -1.11 20.83
C THR A 164 -16.27 -1.44 22.30
N GLY A 165 -15.86 -2.64 22.79
CA GLY A 165 -16.10 -3.07 24.15
C GLY A 165 -17.54 -3.48 24.47
N LYS A 166 -18.40 -3.62 23.47
CA LYS A 166 -19.77 -4.16 23.64
C LYS A 166 -19.74 -5.64 24.01
N THR A 167 -18.72 -6.38 23.55
CA THR A 167 -18.48 -7.78 23.86
C THR A 167 -17.08 -7.91 24.45
N THR A 168 -16.99 -8.37 25.70
CA THR A 168 -15.72 -8.50 26.45
C THR A 168 -15.34 -9.95 26.72
N GLU A 169 -16.22 -10.90 26.41
CA GLU A 169 -16.00 -12.32 26.62
C GLU A 169 -16.18 -13.12 25.34
N TRP A 170 -15.23 -13.99 25.03
CA TRP A 170 -15.28 -14.86 23.87
C TRP A 170 -16.52 -15.75 23.81
N LYS A 171 -17.04 -16.20 24.99
CA LYS A 171 -18.24 -17.02 25.08
C LYS A 171 -19.49 -16.44 24.42
N ALA A 172 -19.55 -15.11 24.29
CA ALA A 172 -20.65 -14.42 23.63
C ALA A 172 -20.60 -14.55 22.08
N ILE A 173 -19.46 -14.99 21.53
CA ILE A 173 -19.20 -15.08 20.08
C ILE A 173 -19.36 -16.52 19.56
N TYR A 174 -19.16 -17.53 20.43
CA TYR A 174 -19.19 -18.95 20.06
C TYR A 174 -20.58 -19.54 19.89
N ARG A 175 -21.59 -18.76 19.67
CA ARG A 175 -22.95 -19.24 19.47
C ARG A 175 -23.27 -19.52 18.02
#